data_0a2c577e068dbcb3bb5a67cf5f921977
#
_entry.id   0a2c577e068dbcb3bb5a67cf5f921977
#
_cell.length_a   1.000
_cell.length_b   1.000
_cell.length_c   1.000
_cell.angle_alpha   90.00
_cell.angle_beta   90.00
_cell.angle_gamma   90.00
#
_symmetry.space_group_name_H-M   'P 1'
#
loop_
_entity.id
_entity.type
_entity.pdbx_description
1 polymer ?
#
loop_
_entity_poly.entity_id
_entity_poly.type
_entity_poly.pdbx_seq_one_letter_code
_entity_poly.pdbx_strand_id
1 'polypeptide(L)'
;LKNKMVTGIVPGTKAAAFLKKLKVTAGTVKLFSASKKSVTGIVSTGNVLQVYDSKNKKVSSYTLVIYGDVNGDGKINKTDLNRLNRHLNGTQKLTGCYLKAADTNRKKDGVNVLDLVYLNKHLQGKITIGQ
;
A
#
# COMPACT_ATOMS: atom_id res chain seq x y z
N LEU A 1 -10.62 17.70 2.27
CA LEU A 1 -10.82 16.27 2.54
C LEU A 1 -9.50 15.62 2.96
N LYS A 2 -9.53 14.96 4.09
CA LYS A 2 -8.35 14.27 4.60
C LYS A 2 -8.07 13.02 3.78
N ASN A 3 -6.81 12.83 3.41
CA ASN A 3 -6.36 11.61 2.75
C ASN A 3 -6.31 10.49 3.77
N LYS A 4 -7.14 9.46 3.58
CA LYS A 4 -7.22 8.29 4.47
C LYS A 4 -6.43 7.14 3.87
N MET A 5 -5.92 6.25 4.73
CA MET A 5 -5.21 5.06 4.29
C MET A 5 -6.15 3.85 4.27
N VAL A 6 -6.03 3.04 3.22
CA VAL A 6 -6.84 1.83 3.03
C VAL A 6 -5.91 0.62 3.03
N THR A 7 -6.27 -0.37 3.84
CA THR A 7 -5.56 -1.65 3.94
C THR A 7 -6.48 -2.79 3.49
N GLY A 8 -6.05 -4.04 3.64
CA GLY A 8 -6.88 -5.20 3.31
C GLY A 8 -6.82 -5.59 1.84
N ILE A 9 -5.84 -5.09 1.11
CA ILE A 9 -5.69 -5.35 -0.33
C ILE A 9 -4.68 -6.49 -0.52
N VAL A 10 -5.10 -7.53 -1.25
CA VAL A 10 -4.23 -8.68 -1.53
C VAL A 10 -3.14 -8.25 -2.50
N PRO A 11 -1.85 -8.52 -2.20
CA PRO A 11 -0.76 -8.22 -3.13
C PRO A 11 -0.98 -8.89 -4.48
N GLY A 12 -0.67 -8.18 -5.56
CA GLY A 12 -0.86 -8.67 -6.91
C GLY A 12 -2.24 -8.38 -7.49
N THR A 13 -3.14 -7.74 -6.76
CA THR A 13 -4.47 -7.35 -7.28
C THR A 13 -4.30 -6.35 -8.41
N LYS A 14 -4.97 -6.62 -9.53
CA LYS A 14 -4.98 -5.70 -10.67
C LYS A 14 -5.88 -4.51 -10.37
N ALA A 15 -5.49 -3.34 -10.86
CA ALA A 15 -6.25 -2.10 -10.65
C ALA A 15 -7.69 -2.22 -11.11
N ALA A 16 -7.93 -2.82 -12.29
CA ALA A 16 -9.27 -3.02 -12.82
C ALA A 16 -10.13 -3.89 -11.90
N ALA A 17 -9.57 -4.98 -11.36
CA ALA A 17 -10.28 -5.85 -10.42
C ALA A 17 -10.56 -5.15 -9.11
N PHE A 18 -9.61 -4.36 -8.62
CA PHE A 18 -9.78 -3.57 -7.40
C PHE A 18 -10.93 -2.57 -7.53
N LEU A 19 -10.97 -1.83 -8.63
CA LEU A 19 -12.01 -0.83 -8.88
C LEU A 19 -13.40 -1.46 -9.03
N LYS A 20 -13.47 -2.67 -9.62
CA LYS A 20 -14.74 -3.40 -9.74
C LYS A 20 -15.33 -3.83 -8.40
N LYS A 21 -14.49 -4.09 -7.41
CA LYS A 21 -14.95 -4.47 -6.07
C LYS A 21 -15.53 -3.31 -5.28
N LEU A 22 -15.26 -2.09 -5.71
CA LEU A 22 -15.73 -0.89 -5.02
C LEU A 22 -17.14 -0.57 -5.48
N LYS A 23 -18.07 -0.51 -4.53
CA LYS A 23 -19.46 -0.14 -4.80
C LYS A 23 -19.61 1.36 -4.58
N VAL A 24 -19.96 2.07 -5.63
CA VAL A 24 -20.23 3.51 -5.59
C VAL A 24 -21.69 3.72 -5.93
N THR A 25 -22.44 4.36 -5.04
CA THR A 25 -23.87 4.60 -5.25
C THR A 25 -24.13 5.55 -6.41
N ALA A 26 -23.24 6.51 -6.62
CA ALA A 26 -23.31 7.44 -7.75
C ALA A 26 -21.91 8.01 -7.96
N GLY A 27 -21.55 8.30 -9.21
CA GLY A 27 -20.27 8.87 -9.55
C GLY A 27 -19.26 7.84 -10.02
N THR A 28 -17.97 8.15 -9.90
CA THR A 28 -16.89 7.33 -10.42
C THR A 28 -15.73 7.25 -9.43
N VAL A 29 -14.89 6.23 -9.61
CA VAL A 29 -13.63 6.07 -8.87
C VAL A 29 -12.47 6.03 -9.86
N LYS A 30 -11.37 6.64 -9.50
CA LYS A 30 -10.13 6.64 -10.30
C LYS A 30 -8.95 6.30 -9.41
N LEU A 31 -7.97 5.60 -9.95
CA LEU A 31 -6.78 5.18 -9.21
C LEU A 31 -5.53 5.75 -9.88
N PHE A 32 -4.72 6.44 -9.10
CA PHE A 32 -3.49 7.07 -9.56
C PHE A 32 -2.28 6.56 -8.79
N SER A 33 -1.12 6.53 -9.45
CA SER A 33 0.14 6.25 -8.77
C SER A 33 0.57 7.45 -7.91
N ALA A 34 1.63 7.25 -7.11
CA ALA A 34 2.20 8.32 -6.31
C ALA A 34 2.68 9.49 -7.20
N SER A 35 3.04 9.22 -8.45
CA SER A 35 3.43 10.24 -9.44
C SER A 35 2.24 10.81 -10.22
N LYS A 36 1.02 10.53 -9.77
CA LYS A 36 -0.24 11.06 -10.32
C LYS A 36 -0.58 10.55 -11.72
N LYS A 37 -0.05 9.39 -12.10
CA LYS A 37 -0.39 8.72 -13.36
C LYS A 37 -1.45 7.65 -13.13
N SER A 38 -2.31 7.41 -14.13
CA SER A 38 -3.32 6.36 -14.03
C SER A 38 -2.65 4.99 -13.85
N VAL A 39 -3.20 4.18 -12.94
CA VAL A 39 -2.67 2.83 -12.66
C VAL A 39 -3.34 1.85 -13.59
N THR A 40 -2.55 1.14 -14.40
CA THR A 40 -3.04 0.17 -15.38
C THR A 40 -2.66 -1.27 -15.06
N GLY A 41 -1.71 -1.48 -14.17
CA GLY A 41 -1.25 -2.80 -13.75
C GLY A 41 -1.78 -3.21 -12.39
N ILE A 42 -0.92 -3.74 -11.55
CA ILE A 42 -1.29 -4.12 -10.19
C ILE A 42 -1.30 -2.88 -9.28
N VAL A 43 -2.11 -2.95 -8.23
CA VAL A 43 -2.14 -1.90 -7.20
C VAL A 43 -0.87 -1.97 -6.33
N SER A 44 -0.50 -0.86 -5.73
CA SER A 44 0.69 -0.79 -4.89
C SER A 44 0.50 0.20 -3.74
N THR A 45 1.36 0.09 -2.74
CA THR A 45 1.43 1.08 -1.67
C THR A 45 1.75 2.43 -2.28
N GLY A 46 1.01 3.45 -1.88
CA GLY A 46 1.18 4.81 -2.40
C GLY A 46 0.23 5.16 -3.53
N ASN A 47 -0.49 4.20 -4.10
CA ASN A 47 -1.55 4.50 -5.05
C ASN A 47 -2.65 5.30 -4.35
N VAL A 48 -3.26 6.24 -5.06
CA VAL A 48 -4.30 7.11 -4.53
C VAL A 48 -5.61 6.82 -5.26
N LEU A 49 -6.61 6.40 -4.48
CA LEU A 49 -7.97 6.21 -4.97
C LEU A 49 -8.71 7.53 -4.77
N GLN A 50 -9.26 8.07 -5.86
CA GLN A 50 -10.08 9.27 -5.81
C GLN A 50 -11.51 8.91 -6.14
N VAL A 51 -12.45 9.41 -5.32
CA VAL A 51 -13.89 9.20 -5.50
C VAL A 51 -14.53 10.49 -5.96
N TYR A 52 -15.32 10.40 -7.01
CA TYR A 52 -16.02 11.55 -7.63
C TYR A 52 -17.53 11.32 -7.53
N ASP A 53 -18.28 12.41 -7.33
CA ASP A 53 -19.74 12.35 -7.31
C ASP A 53 -20.30 12.33 -8.74
N SER A 54 -21.65 12.30 -8.86
CA SER A 54 -22.33 12.27 -10.16
C SER A 54 -22.08 13.53 -11.00
N LYS A 55 -21.63 14.62 -10.37
CA LYS A 55 -21.28 15.87 -11.05
C LYS A 55 -19.79 15.96 -11.36
N ASN A 56 -19.06 14.85 -11.21
CA ASN A 56 -17.64 14.74 -11.48
C ASN A 56 -16.77 15.60 -10.54
N LYS A 57 -17.26 15.82 -9.32
CA LYS A 57 -16.53 16.56 -8.29
C LYS A 57 -15.87 15.57 -7.34
N LYS A 58 -14.59 15.78 -7.03
CA LYS A 58 -13.85 14.92 -6.11
C LYS A 58 -14.37 15.11 -4.68
N VAL A 59 -14.85 14.02 -4.07
CA VAL A 59 -15.43 14.03 -2.72
C VAL A 59 -14.57 13.32 -1.69
N SER A 60 -13.68 12.40 -2.11
CA SER A 60 -12.80 11.68 -1.19
C SER A 60 -11.53 11.24 -1.87
N SER A 61 -10.48 11.03 -1.06
CA SER A 61 -9.19 10.52 -1.52
C SER A 61 -8.65 9.54 -0.48
N TYR A 62 -8.13 8.40 -0.95
CA TYR A 62 -7.60 7.33 -0.10
C TYR A 62 -6.25 6.87 -0.63
N THR A 63 -5.29 6.69 0.26
CA THR A 63 -3.98 6.14 -0.11
C THR A 63 -3.96 4.66 0.23
N LEU A 64 -3.58 3.82 -0.73
CA LEU A 64 -3.53 2.38 -0.55
C LEU A 64 -2.25 1.97 0.18
N VAL A 65 -2.39 1.00 1.08
CA VAL A 65 -1.27 0.41 1.84
C VAL A 65 -1.35 -1.09 1.70
N ILE A 66 -0.27 -1.69 1.21
CA ILE A 66 -0.11 -3.14 1.15
C ILE A 66 1.05 -3.49 2.09
N TYR A 67 0.75 -4.17 3.19
CA TYR A 67 1.78 -4.54 4.16
C TYR A 67 2.83 -5.42 3.51
N GLY A 68 4.09 -5.02 3.61
CA GLY A 68 5.21 -5.68 2.97
C GLY A 68 5.66 -5.01 1.67
N ASP A 69 4.78 -4.27 0.99
CA ASP A 69 5.15 -3.50 -0.20
C ASP A 69 5.69 -2.13 0.22
N VAL A 70 6.90 -2.14 0.73
CA VAL A 70 7.53 -1.00 1.40
C VAL A 70 8.01 0.05 0.39
N ASN A 71 8.39 -0.38 -0.81
CA ASN A 71 8.89 0.54 -1.85
C ASN A 71 7.78 1.01 -2.82
N GLY A 72 6.57 0.44 -2.71
CA GLY A 72 5.44 0.89 -3.52
C GLY A 72 5.44 0.41 -4.97
N ASP A 73 6.04 -0.74 -5.26
CA ASP A 73 6.04 -1.31 -6.62
C ASP A 73 4.95 -2.38 -6.82
N GLY A 74 4.18 -2.68 -5.78
CA GLY A 74 3.09 -3.66 -5.83
C GLY A 74 3.54 -5.09 -5.59
N LYS A 75 4.82 -5.33 -5.42
CA LYS A 75 5.38 -6.66 -5.20
C LYS A 75 6.04 -6.72 -3.83
N ILE A 76 5.90 -7.86 -3.16
CA ILE A 76 6.60 -8.12 -1.90
C ILE A 76 7.80 -9.01 -2.22
N ASN A 77 9.00 -8.45 -2.20
CA ASN A 77 10.22 -9.16 -2.55
C ASN A 77 11.41 -8.63 -1.76
N LYS A 78 12.60 -9.09 -2.14
CA LYS A 78 13.84 -8.71 -1.45
C LYS A 78 14.13 -7.20 -1.50
N THR A 79 13.64 -6.50 -2.52
CA THR A 79 13.78 -5.04 -2.62
C THR A 79 13.12 -4.34 -1.45
N ASP A 80 11.94 -4.84 -1.03
CA ASP A 80 11.23 -4.32 0.14
C ASP A 80 12.01 -4.58 1.42
N LEU A 81 12.59 -5.78 1.54
CA LEU A 81 13.41 -6.13 2.69
C LEU A 81 14.62 -5.19 2.81
N ASN A 82 15.31 -4.94 1.70
CA ASN A 82 16.43 -4.03 1.67
C ASN A 82 16.01 -2.59 2.02
N ARG A 83 14.86 -2.17 1.53
CA ARG A 83 14.33 -0.83 1.79
C ARG A 83 13.99 -0.66 3.28
N LEU A 84 13.37 -1.67 3.88
CA LEU A 84 13.06 -1.67 5.31
C LEU A 84 14.34 -1.66 6.14
N ASN A 85 15.35 -2.43 5.73
CA ASN A 85 16.64 -2.44 6.43
C ASN A 85 17.30 -1.06 6.43
N ARG A 86 17.22 -0.33 5.33
CA ARG A 86 17.74 1.05 5.24
C ARG A 86 17.02 2.00 6.18
N HIS A 87 15.72 1.79 6.38
CA HIS A 87 14.96 2.58 7.36
C HIS A 87 15.47 2.28 8.77
N LEU A 88 15.66 1.01 9.11
CA LEU A 88 16.07 0.60 10.45
C LEU A 88 17.48 1.07 10.79
N ASN A 89 18.39 1.11 9.81
CA ASN A 89 19.75 1.59 10.05
C ASN A 89 19.89 3.11 9.88
N GLY A 90 18.81 3.82 9.53
CA GLY A 90 18.78 5.27 9.47
C GLY A 90 19.32 5.89 8.18
N THR A 91 19.73 5.09 7.18
CA THR A 91 20.27 5.63 5.94
C THR A 91 19.19 6.16 5.01
N GLN A 92 17.96 5.62 5.08
CA GLN A 92 16.87 6.09 4.25
C GLN A 92 15.55 5.85 4.99
N LYS A 93 15.05 6.87 5.67
CA LYS A 93 13.84 6.79 6.47
C LYS A 93 12.59 6.65 5.61
N LEU A 94 11.62 5.87 6.09
CA LEU A 94 10.30 5.74 5.50
C LEU A 94 9.35 6.73 6.18
N THR A 95 8.35 7.20 5.44
CA THR A 95 7.32 8.10 5.97
C THR A 95 5.95 7.73 5.39
N GLY A 96 4.88 8.21 6.03
CA GLY A 96 3.51 8.09 5.52
C GLY A 96 3.06 6.65 5.29
N CYS A 97 2.47 6.40 4.13
CA CYS A 97 1.94 5.08 3.77
C CYS A 97 3.02 4.01 3.67
N TYR A 98 4.23 4.37 3.29
CA TYR A 98 5.35 3.44 3.20
C TYR A 98 5.81 2.99 4.58
N LEU A 99 5.81 3.89 5.56
CA LEU A 99 6.10 3.54 6.94
C LEU A 99 5.03 2.60 7.50
N LYS A 100 3.77 2.86 7.19
CA LYS A 100 2.67 1.97 7.60
C LYS A 100 2.83 0.59 6.94
N ALA A 101 3.18 0.53 5.66
CA ALA A 101 3.42 -0.73 4.95
C ALA A 101 4.57 -1.54 5.56
N ALA A 102 5.53 -0.87 6.18
CA ALA A 102 6.67 -1.51 6.83
C ALA A 102 6.32 -2.17 8.16
N ASP A 103 5.18 -1.85 8.77
CA ASP A 103 4.67 -2.50 9.98
C ASP A 103 4.08 -3.86 9.62
N THR A 104 4.93 -4.79 9.20
CA THR A 104 4.51 -6.06 8.59
C THR A 104 3.81 -7.00 9.58
N ASN A 105 4.15 -6.94 10.87
CA ASN A 105 3.46 -7.73 11.89
C ASN A 105 2.19 -7.05 12.42
N ARG A 106 1.93 -5.82 12.02
CA ARG A 106 0.73 -5.02 12.34
C ARG A 106 0.45 -4.88 13.84
N LYS A 107 1.50 -4.90 14.65
CA LYS A 107 1.34 -4.81 16.12
C LYS A 107 1.29 -3.37 16.64
N LYS A 108 1.46 -2.38 15.76
CA LYS A 108 1.42 -0.96 16.11
C LYS A 108 2.45 -0.54 17.16
N ASP A 109 3.51 -1.32 17.29
CA ASP A 109 4.62 -1.05 18.20
C ASP A 109 5.74 -0.24 17.52
N GLY A 110 5.43 0.35 16.38
CA GLY A 110 6.39 1.03 15.53
C GLY A 110 7.10 0.04 14.61
N VAL A 111 7.87 0.57 13.67
CA VAL A 111 8.65 -0.25 12.75
C VAL A 111 10.00 -0.57 13.39
N ASN A 112 10.28 -1.85 13.57
CA ASN A 112 11.49 -2.32 14.26
C ASN A 112 12.01 -3.60 13.61
N VAL A 113 13.01 -4.22 14.23
CA VAL A 113 13.65 -5.43 13.68
C VAL A 113 12.66 -6.61 13.57
N LEU A 114 11.60 -6.63 14.39
CA LEU A 114 10.60 -7.71 14.33
C LEU A 114 9.84 -7.66 13.00
N ASP A 115 9.58 -6.45 12.47
CA ASP A 115 8.96 -6.29 11.17
C ASP A 115 9.87 -6.82 10.05
N LEU A 116 11.17 -6.57 10.16
CA LEU A 116 12.15 -7.08 9.22
C LEU A 116 12.19 -8.62 9.24
N VAL A 117 12.19 -9.21 10.43
CA VAL A 117 12.16 -10.68 10.60
C VAL A 117 10.88 -11.25 10.00
N TYR A 118 9.75 -10.59 10.24
CA TYR A 118 8.45 -11.03 9.74
C TYR A 118 8.42 -11.02 8.22
N LEU A 119 8.90 -9.92 7.61
CA LEU A 119 8.99 -9.81 6.16
C LEU A 119 9.91 -10.88 5.58
N ASN A 120 11.06 -11.14 6.21
CA ASN A 120 11.98 -12.17 5.77
C ASN A 120 11.34 -13.56 5.80
N LYS A 121 10.58 -13.88 6.85
CA LYS A 121 9.85 -15.16 6.94
C LYS A 121 8.81 -15.28 5.83
N HIS A 122 8.13 -14.20 5.47
CA HIS A 122 7.20 -14.20 4.35
C HIS A 122 7.93 -14.53 3.05
N LEU A 123 9.08 -13.93 2.81
CA LEU A 123 9.88 -14.17 1.60
C LEU A 123 10.41 -15.61 1.53
N GLN A 124 10.61 -16.24 2.69
CA GLN A 124 11.03 -17.66 2.78
C GLN A 124 9.86 -18.63 2.69
N GLY A 125 8.63 -18.13 2.59
CA GLY A 125 7.44 -18.96 2.54
C GLY A 125 7.02 -19.57 3.88
N LYS A 126 7.61 -19.14 4.99
CA LYS A 126 7.31 -19.67 6.33
C LYS A 126 6.03 -19.11 6.93
N ILE A 127 5.69 -17.87 6.56
CA ILE A 127 4.44 -17.20 6.97
C ILE A 127 3.90 -16.40 5.79
N THR A 128 2.67 -15.92 5.92
CA THR A 128 2.07 -14.97 4.97
C THR A 128 1.72 -13.69 5.74
N ILE A 129 2.19 -12.56 5.24
CA ILE A 129 1.85 -11.26 5.83
C ILE A 129 0.35 -11.01 5.63
N GLY A 130 -0.39 -10.78 6.73
CA GLY A 130 -1.80 -10.45 6.67
C GLY A 130 -2.03 -9.02 6.16
N GLN A 131 -3.12 -8.81 5.42
CA GLN A 131 -3.50 -7.50 4.91
C GLN A 131 -4.77 -6.92 5.63
#